data_e750928f35e254804643ed1727a0b58e
#
_entry.id   e750928f35e254804643ed1727a0b58e
#
_cell.length_a   1.000
_cell.length_b   1.000
_cell.length_c   1.000
_cell.angle_alpha   90.00
_cell.angle_beta   90.00
_cell.angle_gamma   90.00
#
_symmetry.space_group_name_H-M   'P 1'
#
loop_
_entity.id
_entity.type
_entity.pdbx_description
1 polymer ?
#
loop_
_entity_poly.entity_id
_entity_poly.type
_entity_poly.pdbx_seq_one_letter_code
_entity_poly.pdbx_strand_id
1 'polypeptide(L)'
;MVKDHPDGGNIAILDFPSNESCVDRVNGFLDGLGDSKDKFKIVAQQDGGAALDQSMELAEDIITASPDMDAFFCINDPSALGAAAAIKAANKTGKIGVYSIDASPDGKQALLDGEFTAVACQVPVQIADYSFKEAVKYVNGDTKIDEKKVYLDSHLVYKDEAEKTLKEWQ
;
A
#
# COMPACT_ATOMS: atom_id res chain seq x y z
N MET A 1 0.89 -10.98 -1.64
CA MET A 1 0.16 -11.73 -0.59
C MET A 1 -0.17 -13.15 -1.00
N VAL A 2 -0.99 -13.44 -2.06
CA VAL A 2 -1.36 -14.83 -2.44
C VAL A 2 -0.14 -15.76 -2.67
N LYS A 3 0.93 -15.24 -3.26
CA LYS A 3 2.16 -16.00 -3.49
C LYS A 3 2.89 -16.36 -2.19
N ASP A 4 2.83 -15.47 -1.20
CA ASP A 4 3.56 -15.64 0.08
C ASP A 4 2.72 -16.44 1.08
N HIS A 5 1.38 -16.43 0.91
CA HIS A 5 0.40 -17.15 1.71
C HIS A 5 -0.51 -18.01 0.80
N PRO A 6 0.00 -19.08 0.19
CA PRO A 6 -0.75 -19.88 -0.78
C PRO A 6 -1.96 -20.62 -0.17
N ASP A 7 -1.90 -20.86 1.13
CA ASP A 7 -2.98 -21.50 1.89
C ASP A 7 -3.99 -20.50 2.47
N GLY A 8 -3.76 -19.19 2.25
CA GLY A 8 -4.56 -18.10 2.83
C GLY A 8 -4.01 -17.61 4.16
N GLY A 9 -4.84 -16.91 4.93
CA GLY A 9 -4.46 -16.41 6.25
C GLY A 9 -5.42 -15.37 6.83
N ASN A 10 -5.14 -14.99 8.07
CA ASN A 10 -5.83 -13.92 8.78
C ASN A 10 -5.15 -12.59 8.45
N ILE A 11 -5.87 -11.66 7.84
CA ILE A 11 -5.31 -10.37 7.39
C ILE A 11 -6.07 -9.19 8.00
N ALA A 12 -5.36 -8.10 8.22
CA ALA A 12 -5.97 -6.83 8.59
C ALA A 12 -5.71 -5.77 7.51
N ILE A 13 -6.62 -4.82 7.41
CA ILE A 13 -6.55 -3.69 6.48
C ILE A 13 -6.50 -2.39 7.28
N LEU A 14 -5.46 -1.59 7.03
CA LEU A 14 -5.39 -0.20 7.47
C LEU A 14 -5.74 0.68 6.28
N ASP A 15 -6.92 1.29 6.33
CA ASP A 15 -7.46 2.06 5.22
C ASP A 15 -7.64 3.56 5.53
N PHE A 16 -8.23 4.28 4.57
CA PHE A 16 -8.65 5.68 4.72
C PHE A 16 -9.86 5.93 3.82
N PRO A 17 -11.07 5.56 4.28
CA PRO A 17 -12.27 5.54 3.45
C PRO A 17 -12.77 6.93 3.03
N SER A 18 -12.26 8.01 3.64
CA SER A 18 -12.57 9.39 3.26
C SER A 18 -11.92 9.83 1.95
N ASN A 19 -11.03 9.02 1.37
CA ASN A 19 -10.30 9.31 0.12
C ASN A 19 -10.62 8.25 -0.93
N GLU A 20 -11.13 8.67 -2.11
CA GLU A 20 -11.52 7.77 -3.19
C GLU A 20 -10.36 6.87 -3.66
N SER A 21 -9.15 7.41 -3.80
CA SER A 21 -8.01 6.60 -4.24
C SER A 21 -7.62 5.52 -3.22
N CYS A 22 -7.85 5.75 -1.93
CA CYS A 22 -7.60 4.74 -0.90
C CYS A 22 -8.67 3.65 -0.92
N VAL A 23 -9.93 4.01 -1.19
CA VAL A 23 -11.00 3.04 -1.42
C VAL A 23 -10.69 2.17 -2.64
N ASP A 24 -10.24 2.79 -3.74
CA ASP A 24 -9.83 2.06 -4.95
C ASP A 24 -8.67 1.09 -4.67
N ARG A 25 -7.71 1.45 -3.80
CA ARG A 25 -6.60 0.58 -3.39
C ARG A 25 -7.09 -0.65 -2.63
N VAL A 26 -8.00 -0.47 -1.68
CA VAL A 26 -8.60 -1.60 -0.93
C VAL A 26 -9.38 -2.51 -1.86
N ASN A 27 -10.22 -1.93 -2.74
CA ASN A 27 -10.99 -2.71 -3.71
C ASN A 27 -10.07 -3.49 -4.65
N GLY A 28 -9.05 -2.84 -5.21
CA GLY A 28 -8.07 -3.48 -6.09
C GLY A 28 -7.27 -4.58 -5.38
N PHE A 29 -6.93 -4.41 -4.11
CA PHE A 29 -6.31 -5.45 -3.30
C PHE A 29 -7.25 -6.67 -3.15
N LEU A 30 -8.51 -6.45 -2.79
CA LEU A 30 -9.50 -7.51 -2.63
C LEU A 30 -9.80 -8.24 -3.93
N ASP A 31 -9.87 -7.51 -5.05
CA ASP A 31 -10.05 -8.08 -6.39
C ASP A 31 -8.81 -8.88 -6.81
N GLY A 32 -7.61 -8.40 -6.45
CA GLY A 32 -6.34 -9.04 -6.74
C GLY A 32 -6.11 -10.37 -5.98
N LEU A 33 -6.89 -10.64 -4.92
CA LEU A 33 -6.90 -11.97 -4.28
C LEU A 33 -7.51 -13.05 -5.20
N GLY A 34 -8.35 -12.65 -6.16
CA GLY A 34 -8.94 -13.52 -7.17
C GLY A 34 -9.59 -14.77 -6.58
N ASP A 35 -9.32 -15.92 -7.16
CA ASP A 35 -9.85 -17.23 -6.71
C ASP A 35 -9.37 -17.63 -5.30
N SER A 36 -8.37 -16.94 -4.76
CA SER A 36 -7.85 -17.20 -3.41
C SER A 36 -8.56 -16.38 -2.33
N LYS A 37 -9.51 -15.50 -2.69
CA LYS A 37 -10.18 -14.59 -1.75
C LYS A 37 -10.78 -15.31 -0.54
N ASP A 38 -11.44 -16.43 -0.76
CA ASP A 38 -12.10 -17.20 0.30
C ASP A 38 -11.13 -17.87 1.29
N LYS A 39 -9.84 -17.91 0.95
CA LYS A 39 -8.79 -18.40 1.85
C LYS A 39 -8.31 -17.34 2.83
N PHE A 40 -8.59 -16.06 2.57
CA PHE A 40 -8.18 -14.95 3.41
C PHE A 40 -9.34 -14.44 4.25
N LYS A 41 -9.13 -14.45 5.58
CA LYS A 41 -10.09 -13.88 6.52
C LYS A 41 -9.65 -12.47 6.92
N ILE A 42 -10.46 -11.48 6.62
CA ILE A 42 -10.25 -10.12 7.12
C ILE A 42 -10.67 -10.08 8.59
N VAL A 43 -9.70 -10.04 9.50
CA VAL A 43 -9.95 -10.02 10.96
C VAL A 43 -10.20 -8.62 11.48
N ALA A 44 -9.70 -7.59 10.79
CA ALA A 44 -9.95 -6.18 11.07
C ALA A 44 -9.81 -5.33 9.81
N GLN A 45 -10.60 -4.26 9.72
CA GLN A 45 -10.42 -3.16 8.79
C GLN A 45 -10.68 -1.88 9.54
N GLN A 46 -9.68 -0.99 9.61
CA GLN A 46 -9.70 0.20 10.43
C GLN A 46 -9.20 1.41 9.67
N ASP A 47 -9.83 2.56 9.93
CA ASP A 47 -9.40 3.85 9.37
C ASP A 47 -8.15 4.36 10.11
N GLY A 48 -6.99 4.18 9.50
CA GLY A 48 -5.69 4.66 9.99
C GLY A 48 -5.38 6.10 9.63
N GLY A 49 -6.33 6.84 9.03
CA GLY A 49 -6.17 8.23 8.63
C GLY A 49 -5.05 8.45 7.61
N ALA A 50 -4.59 7.39 6.94
CA ALA A 50 -3.39 7.40 6.09
C ALA A 50 -2.13 7.92 6.81
N ALA A 51 -2.07 7.82 8.14
CA ALA A 51 -1.05 8.40 9.02
C ALA A 51 -0.32 7.33 9.83
N LEU A 52 0.98 7.54 10.07
CA LEU A 52 1.85 6.60 10.77
C LEU A 52 1.37 6.35 12.21
N ASP A 53 1.21 7.42 13.00
CA ASP A 53 0.95 7.31 14.43
C ASP A 53 -0.39 6.61 14.70
N GLN A 54 -1.46 7.04 14.00
CA GLN A 54 -2.78 6.43 14.14
C GLN A 54 -2.78 4.97 13.69
N SER A 55 -2.10 4.66 12.60
CA SER A 55 -1.97 3.29 12.09
C SER A 55 -1.17 2.41 13.03
N MET A 56 -0.16 2.95 13.72
CA MET A 56 0.62 2.20 14.73
C MET A 56 -0.26 1.81 15.92
N GLU A 57 -1.02 2.76 16.49
CA GLU A 57 -1.93 2.49 17.62
C GLU A 57 -2.96 1.40 17.26
N LEU A 58 -3.59 1.53 16.07
CA LEU A 58 -4.55 0.54 15.58
C LEU A 58 -3.90 -0.83 15.34
N ALA A 59 -2.68 -0.87 14.80
CA ALA A 59 -1.97 -2.11 14.56
C ALA A 59 -1.62 -2.83 15.87
N GLU A 60 -1.24 -2.11 16.94
CA GLU A 60 -1.01 -2.68 18.28
C GLU A 60 -2.26 -3.35 18.83
N ASP A 61 -3.41 -2.68 18.72
CA ASP A 61 -4.70 -3.20 19.14
C ASP A 61 -5.10 -4.45 18.33
N ILE A 62 -4.93 -4.42 17.01
CA ILE A 62 -5.25 -5.52 16.11
C ILE A 62 -4.36 -6.75 16.40
N ILE A 63 -3.05 -6.56 16.59
CA ILE A 63 -2.10 -7.63 16.92
C ILE A 63 -2.45 -8.27 18.26
N THR A 64 -2.94 -7.48 19.22
CA THR A 64 -3.36 -7.97 20.54
C THR A 64 -4.67 -8.76 20.45
N ALA A 65 -5.63 -8.28 19.67
CA ALA A 65 -6.93 -8.93 19.48
C ALA A 65 -6.87 -10.17 18.58
N SER A 66 -5.90 -10.22 17.67
CA SER A 66 -5.73 -11.30 16.68
C SER A 66 -4.27 -11.80 16.69
N PRO A 67 -3.85 -12.56 17.71
CA PRO A 67 -2.45 -12.97 17.87
C PRO A 67 -1.95 -13.94 16.80
N ASP A 68 -2.86 -14.55 16.05
CA ASP A 68 -2.65 -15.46 14.92
C ASP A 68 -2.76 -14.78 13.54
N MET A 69 -2.67 -13.46 13.52
CA MET A 69 -2.70 -12.69 12.27
C MET A 69 -1.44 -12.91 11.43
N ASP A 70 -1.63 -13.04 10.10
CA ASP A 70 -0.56 -13.35 9.16
C ASP A 70 -0.04 -12.10 8.43
N ALA A 71 -0.88 -11.10 8.15
CA ALA A 71 -0.44 -9.92 7.41
C ALA A 71 -1.34 -8.69 7.58
N PHE A 72 -0.73 -7.52 7.36
CA PHE A 72 -1.41 -6.26 7.10
C PHE A 72 -1.38 -5.91 5.61
N PHE A 73 -2.49 -5.44 5.08
CA PHE A 73 -2.54 -4.60 3.89
C PHE A 73 -2.75 -3.16 4.32
N CYS A 74 -1.85 -2.28 3.91
CA CYS A 74 -1.88 -0.86 4.24
C CYS A 74 -2.01 -0.03 2.95
N ILE A 75 -2.91 0.93 2.95
CA ILE A 75 -3.23 1.71 1.75
C ILE A 75 -2.10 2.64 1.30
N ASN A 76 -1.13 2.91 2.17
CA ASN A 76 0.03 3.75 1.86
C ASN A 76 1.23 3.41 2.75
N ASP A 77 2.41 3.94 2.42
CA ASP A 77 3.62 3.72 3.20
C ASP A 77 3.57 4.27 4.63
N PRO A 78 3.01 5.47 4.93
CA PRO A 78 2.88 5.92 6.32
C PRO A 78 2.09 4.92 7.19
N SER A 79 0.95 4.40 6.71
CA SER A 79 0.18 3.40 7.45
C SER A 79 0.97 2.09 7.62
N ALA A 80 1.71 1.68 6.60
CA ALA A 80 2.53 0.48 6.64
C ALA A 80 3.72 0.61 7.60
N LEU A 81 4.35 1.79 7.67
CA LEU A 81 5.41 2.08 8.64
C LEU A 81 4.88 2.03 10.08
N GLY A 82 3.66 2.53 10.31
CA GLY A 82 2.97 2.38 11.59
C GLY A 82 2.75 0.92 11.97
N ALA A 83 2.21 0.12 11.03
CA ALA A 83 2.03 -1.32 11.25
C ALA A 83 3.35 -2.04 11.52
N ALA A 84 4.42 -1.73 10.76
CA ALA A 84 5.75 -2.31 10.94
C ALA A 84 6.34 -1.97 12.33
N ALA A 85 6.14 -0.74 12.81
CA ALA A 85 6.56 -0.32 14.15
C ALA A 85 5.85 -1.13 15.24
N ALA A 86 4.52 -1.30 15.14
CA ALA A 86 3.73 -2.12 16.06
C ALA A 86 4.16 -3.60 16.04
N ILE A 87 4.40 -4.17 14.86
CA ILE A 87 4.90 -5.54 14.69
C ILE A 87 6.26 -5.71 15.37
N LYS A 88 7.15 -4.73 15.21
CA LYS A 88 8.47 -4.72 15.84
C LYS A 88 8.38 -4.63 17.36
N ALA A 89 7.53 -3.76 17.89
CA ALA A 89 7.27 -3.65 19.33
C ALA A 89 6.71 -4.97 19.92
N ALA A 90 5.88 -5.69 19.16
CA ALA A 90 5.35 -6.99 19.53
C ALA A 90 6.34 -8.17 19.34
N ASN A 91 7.58 -7.93 18.88
CA ASN A 91 8.58 -8.95 18.52
C ASN A 91 8.08 -9.98 17.49
N LYS A 92 7.30 -9.51 16.50
CA LYS A 92 6.72 -10.34 15.44
C LYS A 92 7.28 -10.00 14.04
N THR A 93 8.36 -9.24 13.95
CA THR A 93 9.03 -8.96 12.65
C THR A 93 9.40 -10.26 11.95
N GLY A 94 9.08 -10.34 10.66
CA GLY A 94 9.25 -11.55 9.85
C GLY A 94 8.22 -12.67 10.09
N LYS A 95 7.27 -12.46 11.02
CA LYS A 95 6.13 -13.39 11.25
C LYS A 95 4.83 -12.83 10.70
N ILE A 96 4.65 -11.52 10.75
CA ILE A 96 3.50 -10.82 10.19
C ILE A 96 3.99 -10.05 8.97
N GLY A 97 3.39 -10.32 7.80
CA GLY A 97 3.70 -9.65 6.56
C GLY A 97 3.12 -8.22 6.51
N VAL A 98 3.83 -7.30 5.85
CA VAL A 98 3.35 -5.93 5.60
C VAL A 98 3.36 -5.65 4.10
N TYR A 99 2.20 -5.35 3.55
CA TYR A 99 2.00 -5.04 2.13
C TYR A 99 1.53 -3.60 2.01
N SER A 100 2.26 -2.81 1.24
CA SER A 100 2.08 -1.36 1.14
C SER A 100 1.91 -0.88 -0.30
N ILE A 101 1.51 0.38 -0.43
CA ILE A 101 1.47 1.11 -1.69
C ILE A 101 2.17 2.45 -1.46
N ASP A 102 2.88 2.93 -2.43
CA ASP A 102 3.53 4.19 -2.76
C ASP A 102 4.96 3.95 -3.28
N ALA A 103 5.74 3.09 -2.62
CA ALA A 103 7.18 2.93 -2.83
C ALA A 103 7.95 4.26 -2.67
N SER A 104 7.63 4.99 -1.61
CA SER A 104 8.37 6.16 -1.17
C SER A 104 9.81 5.78 -0.78
N PRO A 105 10.74 6.73 -0.63
CA PRO A 105 12.07 6.44 -0.10
C PRO A 105 12.03 5.67 1.23
N ASP A 106 11.15 6.04 2.16
CA ASP A 106 11.00 5.37 3.46
C ASP A 106 10.40 3.97 3.30
N GLY A 107 9.39 3.79 2.41
CA GLY A 107 8.80 2.49 2.11
C GLY A 107 9.81 1.53 1.45
N LYS A 108 10.65 2.04 0.53
CA LYS A 108 11.75 1.25 -0.05
C LYS A 108 12.80 0.88 0.98
N GLN A 109 13.13 1.79 1.90
CA GLN A 109 14.05 1.47 2.99
C GLN A 109 13.47 0.36 3.88
N ALA A 110 12.21 0.45 4.27
CA ALA A 110 11.52 -0.58 5.05
C ALA A 110 11.46 -1.95 4.32
N LEU A 111 11.33 -1.93 2.98
CA LEU A 111 11.42 -3.14 2.16
C LEU A 111 12.85 -3.74 2.20
N LEU A 112 13.90 -2.92 2.12
CA LEU A 112 15.30 -3.36 2.19
C LEU A 112 15.62 -3.94 3.57
N ASP A 113 15.13 -3.31 4.63
CA ASP A 113 15.32 -3.72 6.03
C ASP A 113 14.50 -4.98 6.38
N GLY A 114 13.59 -5.41 5.50
CA GLY A 114 12.73 -6.57 5.72
C GLY A 114 11.56 -6.31 6.66
N GLU A 115 11.24 -5.04 6.89
CA GLU A 115 10.06 -4.60 7.64
C GLU A 115 8.80 -4.65 6.76
N PHE A 116 8.93 -4.41 5.43
CA PHE A 116 7.87 -4.65 4.46
C PHE A 116 8.12 -5.95 3.70
N THR A 117 7.04 -6.64 3.34
CA THR A 117 7.06 -7.85 2.51
C THR A 117 7.05 -7.49 1.03
N ALA A 118 6.21 -6.54 0.66
CA ALA A 118 6.11 -6.02 -0.70
C ALA A 118 5.52 -4.62 -0.70
N VAL A 119 5.88 -3.83 -1.70
CA VAL A 119 5.32 -2.49 -1.93
C VAL A 119 4.99 -2.31 -3.41
N ALA A 120 3.79 -1.80 -3.69
CA ALA A 120 3.41 -1.38 -5.04
C ALA A 120 3.73 0.10 -5.21
N CYS A 121 4.37 0.48 -6.34
CA CYS A 121 4.69 1.88 -6.57
C CYS A 121 3.47 2.69 -7.00
N GLN A 122 3.42 3.95 -6.56
CA GLN A 122 2.79 5.02 -7.31
C GLN A 122 3.80 5.56 -8.33
N VAL A 123 3.31 6.20 -9.37
CA VAL A 123 4.14 6.83 -10.42
C VAL A 123 3.93 8.36 -10.43
N PRO A 124 4.26 9.08 -9.33
CA PRO A 124 3.92 10.49 -9.16
C PRO A 124 4.57 11.38 -10.22
N VAL A 125 5.75 11.03 -10.71
CA VAL A 125 6.43 11.76 -11.78
C VAL A 125 5.63 11.66 -13.08
N GLN A 126 5.12 10.48 -13.42
CA GLN A 126 4.29 10.29 -14.62
C GLN A 126 2.94 10.99 -14.47
N ILE A 127 2.33 10.94 -13.27
CA ILE A 127 1.08 11.66 -12.96
C ILE A 127 1.28 13.17 -13.16
N ALA A 128 2.36 13.74 -12.64
CA ALA A 128 2.68 15.15 -12.75
C ALA A 128 2.93 15.57 -14.22
N ASP A 129 3.73 14.80 -14.95
CA ASP A 129 4.03 15.05 -16.36
C ASP A 129 2.77 15.01 -17.22
N TYR A 130 1.94 13.99 -17.06
CA TYR A 130 0.68 13.86 -17.77
C TYR A 130 -0.26 15.02 -17.45
N SER A 131 -0.47 15.31 -16.17
CA SER A 131 -1.37 16.39 -15.74
C SER A 131 -0.92 17.75 -16.23
N PHE A 132 0.39 18.01 -16.20
CA PHE A 132 0.96 19.25 -16.71
C PHE A 132 0.76 19.39 -18.23
N LYS A 133 1.02 18.32 -19.00
CA LYS A 133 0.82 18.32 -20.45
C LYS A 133 -0.64 18.59 -20.84
N GLU A 134 -1.58 17.96 -20.13
CA GLU A 134 -3.02 18.18 -20.36
C GLU A 134 -3.43 19.61 -20.00
N ALA A 135 -2.94 20.15 -18.88
CA ALA A 135 -3.19 21.54 -18.50
C ALA A 135 -2.67 22.54 -19.57
N VAL A 136 -1.47 22.30 -20.11
CA VAL A 136 -0.90 23.14 -21.18
C VAL A 136 -1.74 23.07 -22.44
N LYS A 137 -2.21 21.90 -22.86
CA LYS A 137 -3.12 21.76 -24.01
C LYS A 137 -4.39 22.60 -23.81
N TYR A 138 -5.01 22.45 -22.64
CA TYR A 138 -6.24 23.18 -22.30
C TYR A 138 -6.06 24.70 -22.35
N VAL A 139 -4.98 25.23 -21.75
CA VAL A 139 -4.66 26.67 -21.77
C VAL A 139 -4.40 27.20 -23.21
N ASN A 140 -3.84 26.36 -24.08
CA ASN A 140 -3.59 26.70 -25.49
C ASN A 140 -4.83 26.52 -26.38
N GLY A 141 -6.00 26.27 -25.82
CA GLY A 141 -7.29 26.25 -26.53
C GLY A 141 -7.75 24.85 -26.96
N ASP A 142 -7.02 23.80 -26.68
CA ASP A 142 -7.49 22.43 -26.83
C ASP A 142 -8.31 22.05 -25.61
N THR A 143 -9.60 22.34 -25.66
CA THR A 143 -10.53 22.08 -24.56
C THR A 143 -11.21 20.72 -24.64
N LYS A 144 -10.83 19.89 -25.58
CA LYS A 144 -11.34 18.53 -25.70
C LYS A 144 -10.64 17.65 -24.67
N ILE A 145 -11.39 17.23 -23.67
CA ILE A 145 -10.95 16.21 -22.73
C ILE A 145 -11.58 14.90 -23.18
N ASP A 146 -10.78 14.09 -23.87
CA ASP A 146 -11.24 12.81 -24.43
C ASP A 146 -11.47 11.77 -23.32
N GLU A 147 -10.67 11.80 -22.27
CA GLU A 147 -10.79 10.93 -21.11
C GLU A 147 -10.80 11.73 -19.80
N LYS A 148 -11.84 11.53 -18.99
CA LYS A 148 -11.97 12.20 -17.69
C LYS A 148 -11.14 11.53 -16.59
N LYS A 149 -10.76 10.28 -16.78
CA LYS A 149 -9.98 9.48 -15.82
C LYS A 149 -8.97 8.64 -16.60
N VAL A 150 -7.69 8.83 -16.31
CA VAL A 150 -6.59 8.09 -16.91
C VAL A 150 -5.93 7.26 -15.83
N TYR A 151 -5.77 5.97 -16.09
CA TYR A 151 -5.05 5.06 -15.21
C TYR A 151 -3.62 4.87 -15.72
N LEU A 152 -2.65 5.07 -14.85
CA LEU A 152 -1.26 4.79 -15.12
C LEU A 152 -0.88 3.44 -14.51
N ASP A 153 -0.03 2.69 -15.20
CA ASP A 153 0.41 1.39 -14.74
C ASP A 153 1.26 1.51 -13.46
N SER A 154 0.93 0.68 -12.50
CA SER A 154 1.67 0.49 -11.26
C SER A 154 2.33 -0.89 -11.29
N HIS A 155 3.44 -1.06 -10.59
CA HIS A 155 4.12 -2.35 -10.48
C HIS A 155 4.61 -2.59 -9.05
N LEU A 156 5.00 -3.84 -8.76
CA LEU A 156 5.63 -4.18 -7.48
C LEU A 156 7.11 -3.84 -7.53
N VAL A 157 7.57 -3.11 -6.52
CA VAL A 157 8.99 -2.79 -6.33
C VAL A 157 9.67 -3.94 -5.60
N TYR A 158 10.75 -4.45 -6.18
CA TYR A 158 11.60 -5.48 -5.61
C TYR A 158 12.86 -4.87 -4.99
N LYS A 159 13.58 -5.66 -4.17
CA LYS A 159 14.76 -5.18 -3.43
C LYS A 159 15.84 -4.58 -4.31
N ASP A 160 16.12 -5.20 -5.45
CA ASP A 160 17.14 -4.74 -6.40
C ASP A 160 16.79 -3.40 -7.07
N GLU A 161 15.51 -3.14 -7.29
CA GLU A 161 14.99 -1.86 -7.76
C GLU A 161 15.00 -0.84 -6.62
N ALA A 162 14.57 -1.21 -5.42
CA ALA A 162 14.59 -0.35 -4.25
C ALA A 162 15.99 0.15 -3.92
N GLU A 163 17.04 -0.70 -4.02
CA GLU A 163 18.43 -0.30 -3.83
C GLU A 163 18.89 0.78 -4.82
N LYS A 164 18.51 0.65 -6.09
CA LYS A 164 18.92 1.57 -7.16
C LYS A 164 18.19 2.90 -7.10
N THR A 165 16.94 2.89 -6.66
CA THR A 165 16.01 4.03 -6.71
C THR A 165 15.63 4.55 -5.33
N LEU A 166 16.41 4.23 -4.29
CA LEU A 166 16.04 4.46 -2.89
C LEU A 166 15.64 5.91 -2.59
N LYS A 167 16.29 6.88 -3.20
CA LYS A 167 16.05 8.32 -2.97
C LYS A 167 15.07 8.94 -3.96
N GLU A 168 14.52 8.15 -4.85
CA GLU A 168 13.68 8.62 -5.95
C GLU A 168 12.24 8.16 -5.72
N TRP A 169 11.28 8.93 -6.25
CA TRP A 169 9.92 8.46 -6.47
C TRP A 169 9.86 7.79 -7.85
N GLN A 170 9.04 6.76 -7.98
CA GLN A 170 8.88 6.02 -9.25
C GLN A 170 8.05 6.83 -10.25
#